data_31402924edcb810c60baad83d2f02435
#
_entry.id   31402924edcb810c60baad83d2f02435
#
_cell.length_a   1.000
_cell.length_b   1.000
_cell.length_c   1.000
_cell.angle_alpha   90.00
_cell.angle_beta   90.00
_cell.angle_gamma   90.00
#
_symmetry.space_group_name_H-M   'P 1'
#
loop_
_entity.id
_entity.type
_entity.pdbx_description
1 polymer ?
#
loop_
_entity_poly.entity_id
_entity_poly.type
_entity_poly.pdbx_seq_one_letter_code
_entity_poly.pdbx_strand_id
1 'polypeptide(L)'
;MQLVCPAGENLLQYIRKKNIRIPALCAGNGSCGSCRIRIAASAGVSVPSKREREVFSREELEQGWRLACLQRPAGPVRIEIPDYREEDFEILAGRPDTEEKPQPGHRYGIALDLGTTTLALALTDLTEGRVIRTVSGLNRQRLYGADVISRIQAAESGNLHRLSELVKEDIRTLIRQLLPPSAWAGTEVTIAANTAMIHLLLGLSCGGLGSYPFRPLTLGGEELPWSAVFGDRPDSAGQAEPAEKRGWTGKAEMPDRTGLRSIAAEGDGRDSKVRILRGISSFIGADITAGIYALDLDLLKGNTLFLDLGTNGEMVLVRDGRISCASAAAGPALEGGNLSCGTGSVPGAVCGLEIRGSSVLVQTIGGKAPAGFCGSGVIETAAALLEAGLMDHTGRLCEDLRGHGFDLLKTGYILQGDALQGKGSFNPGRGEKTPFPATGKVQRISVCMTQEDIRQLQLAKAAIRAGIEILLRGEGLACGRIDRVFLAGAFGTFLNPRKAAAIGLIPEELAGKAEPAGNTSLAGAVKSLCEPDSTERIRRIAEQAKERILANESGFEELFIRYMDFPDRQ
;
A
#
# COMPACT_ATOMS: atom_id res chain seq x y z
N MET A 1 -23.74 6.94 14.08
CA MET A 1 -24.17 5.71 14.80
C MET A 1 -23.77 5.82 16.27
N GLN A 2 -24.61 5.37 17.22
CA GLN A 2 -24.31 5.43 18.66
C GLN A 2 -24.01 4.05 19.23
N LEU A 3 -23.02 3.95 20.13
CA LEU A 3 -22.59 2.72 20.77
C LEU A 3 -22.22 2.97 22.23
N VAL A 4 -22.50 2.03 23.12
CA VAL A 4 -22.08 2.07 24.53
C VAL A 4 -20.88 1.14 24.70
N CYS A 5 -19.76 1.67 25.13
CA CYS A 5 -18.51 0.94 25.35
C CYS A 5 -18.27 0.70 26.84
N PRO A 6 -17.85 -0.51 27.24
CA PRO A 6 -17.53 -0.82 28.62
C PRO A 6 -16.27 -0.11 29.12
N ALA A 7 -16.09 -0.06 30.43
CA ALA A 7 -14.90 0.50 31.06
C ALA A 7 -13.64 -0.33 30.74
N GLY A 8 -12.49 0.34 30.65
CA GLY A 8 -11.16 -0.29 30.55
C GLY A 8 -10.78 -0.83 29.18
N GLU A 9 -11.71 -0.89 28.22
CA GLU A 9 -11.42 -1.36 26.87
C GLU A 9 -10.99 -0.21 25.95
N ASN A 10 -10.03 -0.47 25.05
CA ASN A 10 -9.66 0.51 24.02
C ASN A 10 -10.83 0.71 23.06
N LEU A 11 -11.28 1.95 22.86
CA LEU A 11 -12.48 2.23 22.08
C LEU A 11 -12.37 1.79 20.61
N LEU A 12 -11.19 1.95 19.98
CA LEU A 12 -11.00 1.48 18.61
C LEU A 12 -11.12 -0.05 18.51
N GLN A 13 -10.52 -0.78 19.46
CA GLN A 13 -10.62 -2.24 19.49
C GLN A 13 -12.07 -2.70 19.75
N TYR A 14 -12.78 -2.01 20.65
CA TYR A 14 -14.18 -2.33 20.93
C TYR A 14 -15.08 -2.10 19.70
N ILE A 15 -14.92 -0.95 19.01
CA ILE A 15 -15.67 -0.63 17.78
C ILE A 15 -15.42 -1.72 16.72
N ARG A 16 -14.18 -2.17 16.57
CA ARG A 16 -13.80 -3.25 15.65
C ARG A 16 -14.40 -4.60 16.00
N LYS A 17 -14.44 -4.97 17.30
CA LYS A 17 -15.11 -6.20 17.76
C LYS A 17 -16.61 -6.22 17.41
N LYS A 18 -17.22 -5.04 17.26
CA LYS A 18 -18.62 -4.90 16.83
C LYS A 18 -18.80 -4.87 15.31
N ASN A 19 -17.74 -5.18 14.54
CA ASN A 19 -17.71 -5.11 13.06
C ASN A 19 -18.09 -3.74 12.49
N ILE A 20 -17.84 -2.65 13.25
CA ILE A 20 -18.11 -1.30 12.79
C ILE A 20 -16.86 -0.75 12.14
N ARG A 21 -17.00 -0.23 10.91
CA ARG A 21 -15.92 0.37 10.16
C ARG A 21 -15.62 1.76 10.71
N ILE A 22 -14.34 2.02 11.00
CA ILE A 22 -13.82 3.33 11.39
C ILE A 22 -12.42 3.48 10.79
N PRO A 23 -12.10 4.60 10.13
CA PRO A 23 -10.77 4.84 9.59
C PRO A 23 -9.74 4.82 10.72
N ALA A 24 -8.68 4.06 10.57
CA ALA A 24 -7.56 4.04 11.50
C ALA A 24 -6.29 3.71 10.72
N LEU A 25 -5.87 4.67 9.88
CA LEU A 25 -4.79 4.52 8.90
C LEU A 25 -3.45 4.12 9.52
N CYS A 26 -3.22 4.47 10.78
CA CYS A 26 -2.04 4.11 11.56
C CYS A 26 -2.20 2.81 12.38
N ALA A 27 -3.14 1.93 12.03
CA ALA A 27 -3.44 0.71 12.78
C ALA A 27 -3.78 0.91 14.27
N GLY A 28 -4.00 2.15 14.72
CA GLY A 28 -4.37 2.47 16.09
C GLY A 28 -3.23 2.95 16.97
N ASN A 29 -2.06 3.29 16.42
CA ASN A 29 -0.93 3.86 17.17
C ASN A 29 -1.08 5.36 17.49
N GLY A 30 -2.16 6.00 17.03
CA GLY A 30 -2.47 7.39 17.35
C GLY A 30 -1.92 8.43 16.38
N SER A 31 -1.11 8.05 15.38
CA SER A 31 -0.39 9.01 14.53
C SER A 31 -1.24 9.67 13.45
N CYS A 32 -2.22 8.97 12.83
CA CYS A 32 -2.93 9.48 11.66
C CYS A 32 -4.11 10.42 11.94
N GLY A 33 -4.66 10.45 13.15
CA GLY A 33 -5.81 11.30 13.47
C GLY A 33 -7.17 10.91 12.84
N SER A 34 -7.25 9.75 12.16
CA SER A 34 -8.42 9.38 11.35
C SER A 34 -9.56 8.73 12.14
N CYS A 35 -9.28 8.06 13.26
CA CYS A 35 -10.28 7.31 14.05
C CYS A 35 -11.10 8.23 14.97
N ARG A 36 -11.74 9.23 14.37
CA ARG A 36 -12.49 10.27 15.09
C ARG A 36 -13.81 9.72 15.61
N ILE A 37 -14.07 9.93 16.87
CA ILE A 37 -15.35 9.63 17.53
C ILE A 37 -15.75 10.79 18.40
N ARG A 38 -17.03 10.89 18.71
CA ARG A 38 -17.53 11.83 19.70
C ARG A 38 -17.97 11.07 20.93
N ILE A 39 -17.42 11.42 22.10
CA ILE A 39 -17.83 10.84 23.36
C ILE A 39 -18.89 11.77 23.96
N ALA A 40 -20.10 11.25 24.20
CA ALA A 40 -21.15 12.00 24.87
C ALA A 40 -20.68 12.32 26.31
N ALA A 41 -20.89 13.56 26.77
CA ALA A 41 -20.48 14.02 28.08
C ALA A 41 -21.01 13.10 29.18
N SER A 42 -20.16 12.21 29.67
CA SER A 42 -20.41 11.33 30.82
C SER A 42 -19.12 11.20 31.61
N ALA A 43 -19.22 10.99 32.91
CA ALA A 43 -18.11 10.79 33.81
C ALA A 43 -17.19 9.65 33.28
N GLY A 44 -15.91 9.91 33.08
CA GLY A 44 -14.93 8.89 32.65
C GLY A 44 -14.14 9.20 31.37
N VAL A 45 -14.38 10.35 30.72
CA VAL A 45 -13.58 10.77 29.55
C VAL A 45 -12.19 11.20 30.01
N SER A 46 -11.15 10.62 29.43
CA SER A 46 -9.76 11.01 29.72
C SER A 46 -9.47 12.43 29.24
N VAL A 47 -8.54 13.10 29.93
CA VAL A 47 -8.00 14.39 29.48
C VAL A 47 -7.43 14.20 28.07
N PRO A 48 -7.71 15.14 27.12
CA PRO A 48 -7.18 15.04 25.77
C PRO A 48 -5.66 14.87 25.77
N SER A 49 -5.17 13.88 25.05
CA SER A 49 -3.74 13.63 24.85
C SER A 49 -3.08 14.80 24.10
N LYS A 50 -1.74 14.87 24.12
CA LYS A 50 -1.00 15.85 23.30
C LYS A 50 -1.42 15.77 21.84
N ARG A 51 -1.51 14.54 21.30
CA ARG A 51 -1.89 14.30 19.90
C ARG A 51 -3.32 14.74 19.58
N GLU A 52 -4.26 14.54 20.49
CA GLU A 52 -5.64 14.99 20.28
C GLU A 52 -5.76 16.51 20.25
N ARG A 53 -4.95 17.22 21.05
CA ARG A 53 -4.86 18.68 20.99
C ARG A 53 -4.23 19.22 19.71
N GLU A 54 -3.45 18.40 19.01
CA GLU A 54 -2.89 18.74 17.69
C GLU A 54 -3.87 18.46 16.55
N VAL A 55 -4.73 17.44 16.71
CA VAL A 55 -5.67 16.96 15.68
C VAL A 55 -7.02 17.68 15.73
N PHE A 56 -7.48 18.06 16.92
CA PHE A 56 -8.79 18.67 17.14
C PHE A 56 -8.67 20.12 17.60
N SER A 57 -9.61 20.96 17.15
CA SER A 57 -9.74 22.30 17.68
C SER A 57 -10.18 22.26 19.16
N ARG A 58 -10.04 23.40 19.86
CA ARG A 58 -10.48 23.50 21.25
C ARG A 58 -11.98 23.24 21.37
N GLU A 59 -12.77 23.76 20.44
CA GLU A 59 -14.23 23.58 20.38
C GLU A 59 -14.61 22.12 20.16
N GLU A 60 -13.90 21.43 19.26
CA GLU A 60 -14.12 20.00 19.01
C GLU A 60 -13.81 19.16 20.26
N LEU A 61 -12.72 19.45 20.96
CA LEU A 61 -12.37 18.77 22.20
C LEU A 61 -13.42 18.99 23.30
N GLU A 62 -13.95 20.21 23.40
CA GLU A 62 -15.04 20.59 24.33
C GLU A 62 -16.36 19.88 23.95
N GLN A 63 -16.63 19.66 22.67
CA GLN A 63 -17.75 18.88 22.15
C GLN A 63 -17.61 17.37 22.34
N GLY A 64 -16.46 16.90 22.84
CA GLY A 64 -16.20 15.50 23.13
C GLY A 64 -15.56 14.71 22.00
N TRP A 65 -15.00 15.37 20.96
CA TRP A 65 -14.24 14.67 19.92
C TRP A 65 -12.95 14.08 20.48
N ARG A 66 -12.69 12.83 20.12
CA ARG A 66 -11.51 12.05 20.55
C ARG A 66 -11.04 11.12 19.44
N LEU A 67 -9.80 10.63 19.58
CA LEU A 67 -9.28 9.55 18.75
C LEU A 67 -9.54 8.20 19.43
N ALA A 68 -10.36 7.37 18.83
CA ALA A 68 -10.78 6.08 19.40
C ALA A 68 -9.60 5.21 19.84
N CYS A 69 -8.49 5.22 19.10
CA CYS A 69 -7.29 4.43 19.40
C CYS A 69 -6.57 4.86 20.69
N LEU A 70 -6.69 6.12 21.09
CA LEU A 70 -6.04 6.66 22.28
C LEU A 70 -6.92 6.62 23.54
N GLN A 71 -8.18 6.21 23.41
CA GLN A 71 -9.14 6.25 24.51
C GLN A 71 -9.32 4.89 25.17
N ARG A 72 -9.15 4.87 26.51
CA ARG A 72 -9.48 3.76 27.42
C ARG A 72 -10.27 4.33 28.60
N PRO A 73 -11.60 4.44 28.47
CA PRO A 73 -12.41 5.09 29.51
C PRO A 73 -12.42 4.30 30.81
N ALA A 74 -12.37 5.00 31.95
CA ALA A 74 -12.43 4.39 33.27
C ALA A 74 -13.82 3.86 33.65
N GLY A 75 -14.87 4.32 32.96
CA GLY A 75 -16.26 3.89 33.13
C GLY A 75 -16.95 3.64 31.79
N PRO A 76 -18.18 3.10 31.78
CA PRO A 76 -18.94 2.94 30.56
C PRO A 76 -19.17 4.31 29.88
N VAL A 77 -18.90 4.40 28.57
CA VAL A 77 -19.09 5.63 27.80
C VAL A 77 -19.98 5.42 26.60
N ARG A 78 -20.81 6.40 26.28
CA ARG A 78 -21.56 6.44 25.03
C ARG A 78 -20.74 7.20 24.00
N ILE A 79 -20.48 6.56 22.88
CA ILE A 79 -19.79 7.14 21.76
C ILE A 79 -20.71 7.30 20.56
N GLU A 80 -20.46 8.35 19.80
CA GLU A 80 -21.05 8.60 18.49
C GLU A 80 -19.96 8.45 17.45
N ILE A 81 -20.21 7.53 16.50
CA ILE A 81 -19.31 7.28 15.38
C ILE A 81 -19.90 8.01 14.18
N PRO A 82 -19.14 8.92 13.54
CA PRO A 82 -19.55 9.58 12.30
C PRO A 82 -19.95 8.56 11.23
N ASP A 83 -20.76 9.00 10.29
CA ASP A 83 -21.10 8.21 9.12
C ASP A 83 -19.97 8.33 8.10
N TYR A 84 -19.04 7.36 8.14
CA TYR A 84 -17.95 7.25 7.19
C TYR A 84 -18.49 6.58 5.92
N ARG A 85 -18.45 7.28 4.79
CA ARG A 85 -18.91 6.76 3.50
C ARG A 85 -17.85 5.86 2.87
N GLU A 86 -18.27 4.93 2.00
CA GLU A 86 -17.33 4.08 1.26
C GLU A 86 -16.39 4.88 0.36
N GLU A 87 -16.82 6.05 -0.13
CA GLU A 87 -16.01 7.01 -0.87
C GLU A 87 -14.77 7.50 -0.09
N ASP A 88 -14.79 7.45 1.24
CA ASP A 88 -13.66 7.82 2.09
C ASP A 88 -12.53 6.76 2.04
N PHE A 89 -12.75 5.64 1.36
CA PHE A 89 -11.85 4.50 1.28
C PHE A 89 -11.50 4.09 -0.15
N GLU A 90 -11.97 4.81 -1.18
CA GLU A 90 -11.61 4.53 -2.58
C GLU A 90 -10.13 4.80 -2.83
N ILE A 91 -9.43 3.77 -3.30
CA ILE A 91 -8.06 3.85 -3.79
C ILE A 91 -8.11 3.74 -5.30
N LEU A 92 -7.39 4.62 -6.00
CA LEU A 92 -7.30 4.55 -7.44
C LEU A 92 -6.45 3.34 -7.86
N ALA A 93 -7.09 2.27 -8.28
CA ALA A 93 -6.48 1.33 -9.20
C ALA A 93 -6.28 2.02 -10.55
N GLY A 94 -5.25 1.65 -11.30
CA GLY A 94 -5.11 2.12 -12.67
C GLY A 94 -6.45 1.97 -13.40
N ARG A 95 -6.86 3.00 -14.16
CA ARG A 95 -8.12 2.92 -14.91
C ARG A 95 -8.07 1.74 -15.87
N PRO A 96 -9.15 0.92 -15.95
CA PRO A 96 -9.24 -0.09 -16.99
C PRO A 96 -9.24 0.60 -18.35
N ASP A 97 -8.69 -0.04 -19.35
CA ASP A 97 -8.73 0.45 -20.73
C ASP A 97 -10.17 0.62 -21.21
N THR A 98 -11.10 -0.13 -20.64
CA THR A 98 -12.54 -0.09 -20.91
C THR A 98 -13.38 -0.40 -19.67
N GLU A 99 -14.60 0.15 -19.56
CA GLU A 99 -15.61 -0.24 -18.57
C GLU A 99 -16.67 -1.16 -19.22
N GLU A 100 -16.24 -2.15 -19.98
CA GLU A 100 -17.14 -3.05 -20.68
C GLU A 100 -17.76 -4.07 -19.72
N LYS A 101 -18.97 -4.51 -20.06
CA LYS A 101 -19.65 -5.60 -19.35
C LYS A 101 -19.19 -6.95 -19.89
N PRO A 102 -19.10 -7.99 -19.03
CA PRO A 102 -18.83 -9.33 -19.48
C PRO A 102 -19.78 -9.77 -20.61
N GLN A 103 -19.23 -10.35 -21.67
CA GLN A 103 -19.99 -10.81 -22.82
C GLN A 103 -20.30 -12.31 -22.71
N PRO A 104 -21.50 -12.77 -23.13
CA PRO A 104 -21.83 -14.19 -23.17
C PRO A 104 -20.86 -14.96 -24.07
N GLY A 105 -20.40 -16.13 -23.60
CA GLY A 105 -19.52 -17.01 -24.35
C GLY A 105 -18.02 -16.73 -24.22
N HIS A 106 -17.62 -15.62 -23.57
CA HIS A 106 -16.22 -15.34 -23.27
C HIS A 106 -15.79 -16.01 -21.96
N ARG A 107 -14.50 -16.33 -21.85
CA ARG A 107 -13.86 -16.82 -20.63
C ARG A 107 -13.25 -15.65 -19.88
N TYR A 108 -13.38 -15.68 -18.56
CA TYR A 108 -12.87 -14.62 -17.69
C TYR A 108 -11.91 -15.16 -16.65
N GLY A 109 -10.93 -14.34 -16.30
CA GLY A 109 -10.02 -14.58 -15.19
C GLY A 109 -9.90 -13.33 -14.33
N ILE A 110 -9.51 -13.52 -13.08
CA ILE A 110 -9.28 -12.45 -12.11
C ILE A 110 -7.80 -12.45 -11.75
N ALA A 111 -7.11 -11.35 -12.02
CA ALA A 111 -5.79 -11.07 -11.49
C ALA A 111 -5.94 -10.30 -10.17
N LEU A 112 -5.16 -10.68 -9.17
CA LEU A 112 -5.12 -10.03 -7.85
C LEU A 112 -3.69 -9.67 -7.49
N ASP A 113 -3.48 -8.40 -7.21
CA ASP A 113 -2.34 -7.89 -6.45
C ASP A 113 -2.75 -7.76 -4.98
N LEU A 114 -2.21 -8.66 -4.14
CA LEU A 114 -2.48 -8.70 -2.71
C LEU A 114 -1.39 -7.93 -1.96
N GLY A 115 -1.52 -6.63 -1.94
CA GLY A 115 -0.59 -5.74 -1.25
C GLY A 115 -0.83 -5.68 0.28
N THR A 116 0.19 -5.20 0.99
CA THR A 116 0.12 -4.98 2.44
C THR A 116 -0.95 -3.94 2.80
N THR A 117 -1.03 -2.86 2.03
CA THR A 117 -1.97 -1.74 2.29
C THR A 117 -3.22 -1.82 1.43
N THR A 118 -3.05 -2.20 0.17
CA THR A 118 -4.07 -2.14 -0.88
C THR A 118 -4.22 -3.49 -1.55
N LEU A 119 -5.46 -3.84 -1.91
CA LEU A 119 -5.82 -4.92 -2.81
C LEU A 119 -6.20 -4.33 -4.15
N ALA A 120 -5.65 -4.83 -5.24
CA ALA A 120 -6.06 -4.42 -6.58
C ALA A 120 -6.42 -5.66 -7.42
N LEU A 121 -7.60 -5.64 -8.03
CA LEU A 121 -8.12 -6.74 -8.84
C LEU A 121 -8.42 -6.26 -10.25
N ALA A 122 -8.10 -7.11 -11.23
CA ALA A 122 -8.46 -6.90 -12.62
C ALA A 122 -9.29 -8.08 -13.14
N LEU A 123 -10.44 -7.79 -13.73
CA LEU A 123 -11.20 -8.73 -14.52
C LEU A 123 -10.64 -8.74 -15.94
N THR A 124 -10.15 -9.89 -16.37
CA THR A 124 -9.50 -10.08 -17.66
C THR A 124 -10.35 -10.99 -18.53
N ASP A 125 -10.64 -10.55 -19.74
CA ASP A 125 -11.21 -11.40 -20.78
C ASP A 125 -10.09 -12.26 -21.36
N LEU A 126 -10.13 -13.56 -21.07
CA LEU A 126 -9.13 -14.53 -21.52
C LEU A 126 -9.31 -14.92 -22.99
N THR A 127 -10.45 -14.60 -23.59
CA THR A 127 -10.71 -14.82 -25.01
C THR A 127 -10.01 -13.76 -25.87
N GLU A 128 -10.03 -12.52 -25.40
CA GLU A 128 -9.43 -11.37 -26.09
C GLU A 128 -8.06 -10.95 -25.50
N GLY A 129 -7.69 -11.47 -24.34
CA GLY A 129 -6.41 -11.17 -23.69
C GLY A 129 -6.30 -9.76 -23.14
N ARG A 130 -7.43 -9.13 -22.73
CA ARG A 130 -7.44 -7.74 -22.26
C ARG A 130 -8.18 -7.56 -20.94
N VAL A 131 -7.77 -6.56 -20.18
CA VAL A 131 -8.46 -6.14 -18.95
C VAL A 131 -9.72 -5.36 -19.33
N ILE A 132 -10.86 -5.77 -18.77
CA ILE A 132 -12.14 -5.11 -19.00
C ILE A 132 -12.61 -4.27 -17.82
N ARG A 133 -12.11 -4.58 -16.61
CA ARG A 133 -12.49 -3.85 -15.40
C ARG A 133 -11.45 -4.01 -14.30
N THR A 134 -11.22 -2.95 -13.53
CA THR A 134 -10.39 -3.00 -12.32
C THR A 134 -11.17 -2.48 -11.12
N VAL A 135 -10.87 -3.03 -9.96
CA VAL A 135 -11.35 -2.53 -8.67
C VAL A 135 -10.22 -2.59 -7.66
N SER A 136 -10.27 -1.74 -6.67
CA SER A 136 -9.31 -1.77 -5.57
C SER A 136 -9.99 -1.48 -4.23
N GLY A 137 -9.30 -1.86 -3.17
CA GLY A 137 -9.78 -1.64 -1.83
C GLY A 137 -8.65 -1.70 -0.81
N LEU A 138 -8.93 -1.28 0.40
CA LEU A 138 -7.99 -1.38 1.51
C LEU A 138 -7.92 -2.80 2.04
N ASN A 139 -6.72 -3.26 2.33
CA ASN A 139 -6.50 -4.51 3.06
C ASN A 139 -6.80 -4.30 4.54
N ARG A 140 -7.94 -4.82 5.04
CA ARG A 140 -8.37 -4.67 6.44
C ARG A 140 -7.44 -5.36 7.45
N GLN A 141 -6.51 -6.19 7.02
CA GLN A 141 -5.46 -6.72 7.91
C GLN A 141 -4.63 -5.62 8.56
N ARG A 142 -4.57 -4.41 7.95
CA ARG A 142 -3.96 -3.21 8.55
C ARG A 142 -4.54 -2.85 9.92
N LEU A 143 -5.72 -3.35 10.26
CA LEU A 143 -6.31 -3.19 11.58
C LEU A 143 -5.50 -3.89 12.69
N TYR A 144 -4.72 -4.89 12.34
CA TYR A 144 -3.87 -5.67 13.22
C TYR A 144 -2.39 -5.29 13.13
N GLY A 145 -1.99 -4.61 12.06
CA GLY A 145 -0.64 -4.12 11.86
C GLY A 145 -0.53 -3.28 10.58
N ALA A 146 0.14 -2.14 10.65
CA ALA A 146 0.32 -1.23 9.51
C ALA A 146 1.27 -1.83 8.45
N ASP A 147 2.23 -2.63 8.89
CA ASP A 147 3.29 -3.24 8.10
C ASP A 147 3.33 -4.77 8.25
N VAL A 148 4.20 -5.41 7.47
CA VAL A 148 4.37 -6.87 7.45
C VAL A 148 4.79 -7.41 8.81
N ILE A 149 5.73 -6.76 9.50
CA ILE A 149 6.30 -7.24 10.77
C ILE A 149 5.23 -7.22 11.86
N SER A 150 4.50 -6.13 11.98
CA SER A 150 3.41 -6.00 12.97
C SER A 150 2.28 -7.01 12.72
N ARG A 151 2.00 -7.39 11.46
CA ARG A 151 1.02 -8.45 11.13
C ARG A 151 1.54 -9.84 11.46
N ILE A 152 2.82 -10.12 11.21
CA ILE A 152 3.46 -11.37 11.64
C ILE A 152 3.34 -11.51 13.17
N GLN A 153 3.67 -10.46 13.92
CA GLN A 153 3.53 -10.45 15.38
C GLN A 153 2.07 -10.67 15.83
N ALA A 154 1.12 -10.03 15.17
CA ALA A 154 -0.30 -10.23 15.46
C ALA A 154 -0.75 -11.66 15.15
N ALA A 155 -0.31 -12.25 14.05
CA ALA A 155 -0.59 -13.64 13.68
C ALA A 155 -0.06 -14.62 14.73
N GLU A 156 1.21 -14.48 15.13
CA GLU A 156 1.85 -15.32 16.14
C GLU A 156 1.24 -15.11 17.55
N SER A 157 0.61 -13.96 17.78
CA SER A 157 -0.15 -13.66 19.01
C SER A 157 -1.59 -14.20 19.00
N GLY A 158 -1.91 -15.16 18.10
CA GLY A 158 -3.19 -15.87 18.06
C GLY A 158 -4.24 -15.24 17.14
N ASN A 159 -3.91 -14.20 16.32
CA ASN A 159 -4.86 -13.59 15.42
C ASN A 159 -4.76 -14.10 13.96
N LEU A 160 -4.00 -15.16 13.70
CA LEU A 160 -3.76 -15.67 12.34
C LEU A 160 -5.06 -15.96 11.59
N HIS A 161 -5.97 -16.72 12.23
CA HIS A 161 -7.27 -17.06 11.64
C HIS A 161 -8.07 -15.80 11.27
N ARG A 162 -8.12 -14.81 12.17
CA ARG A 162 -8.86 -13.57 11.93
C ARG A 162 -8.25 -12.75 10.80
N LEU A 163 -6.91 -12.67 10.72
CA LEU A 163 -6.20 -12.02 9.62
C LEU A 163 -6.52 -12.70 8.28
N SER A 164 -6.51 -14.03 8.25
CA SER A 164 -6.86 -14.82 7.06
C SER A 164 -8.30 -14.53 6.60
N GLU A 165 -9.27 -14.60 7.52
CA GLU A 165 -10.68 -14.36 7.15
C GLU A 165 -10.93 -12.93 6.69
N LEU A 166 -10.30 -11.92 7.30
CA LEU A 166 -10.45 -10.52 6.87
C LEU A 166 -10.04 -10.32 5.41
N VAL A 167 -8.87 -10.81 5.02
CA VAL A 167 -8.40 -10.62 3.65
C VAL A 167 -9.23 -11.41 2.64
N LYS A 168 -9.70 -12.60 3.01
CA LYS A 168 -10.61 -13.40 2.17
C LYS A 168 -11.96 -12.70 1.96
N GLU A 169 -12.51 -12.10 3.02
CA GLU A 169 -13.73 -11.29 2.95
C GLU A 169 -13.55 -10.08 2.04
N ASP A 170 -12.41 -9.37 2.15
CA ASP A 170 -12.09 -8.23 1.30
C ASP A 170 -12.02 -8.63 -0.15
N ILE A 171 -11.27 -9.70 -0.46
CA ILE A 171 -11.14 -10.22 -1.83
C ILE A 171 -12.49 -10.63 -2.40
N ARG A 172 -13.31 -11.39 -1.65
CA ARG A 172 -14.66 -11.78 -2.09
C ARG A 172 -15.56 -10.56 -2.35
N THR A 173 -15.43 -9.50 -1.53
CA THR A 173 -16.19 -8.27 -1.71
C THR A 173 -15.81 -7.55 -2.99
N LEU A 174 -14.51 -7.46 -3.29
CA LEU A 174 -14.03 -6.85 -4.53
C LEU A 174 -14.38 -7.70 -5.76
N ILE A 175 -14.32 -9.03 -5.67
CA ILE A 175 -14.75 -9.91 -6.76
C ILE A 175 -16.24 -9.72 -7.09
N ARG A 176 -17.12 -9.52 -6.09
CA ARG A 176 -18.55 -9.21 -6.35
C ARG A 176 -18.78 -7.92 -7.11
N GLN A 177 -17.87 -6.97 -7.02
CA GLN A 177 -17.93 -5.74 -7.82
C GLN A 177 -17.55 -5.97 -9.29
N LEU A 178 -16.73 -6.99 -9.56
CA LEU A 178 -16.27 -7.35 -10.92
C LEU A 178 -17.24 -8.31 -11.63
N LEU A 179 -17.67 -9.35 -10.93
CA LEU A 179 -18.50 -10.43 -11.44
C LEU A 179 -19.61 -10.80 -10.46
N PRO A 180 -20.84 -11.10 -10.96
CA PRO A 180 -21.88 -11.66 -10.11
C PRO A 180 -21.48 -13.07 -9.62
N PRO A 181 -21.93 -13.51 -8.43
CA PRO A 181 -21.57 -14.82 -7.88
C PRO A 181 -21.85 -16.00 -8.82
N SER A 182 -22.92 -15.93 -9.62
CA SER A 182 -23.25 -16.94 -10.63
C SER A 182 -22.19 -17.15 -11.72
N ALA A 183 -21.31 -16.16 -11.92
CA ALA A 183 -20.24 -16.24 -12.92
C ALA A 183 -18.88 -16.67 -12.33
N TRP A 184 -18.80 -16.94 -11.02
CA TRP A 184 -17.56 -17.35 -10.38
C TRP A 184 -17.16 -18.80 -10.72
N ALA A 185 -18.13 -19.65 -11.08
CA ALA A 185 -17.84 -21.01 -11.53
C ALA A 185 -17.02 -20.99 -12.82
N GLY A 186 -15.83 -21.63 -12.79
CA GLY A 186 -14.91 -21.67 -13.93
C GLY A 186 -14.05 -20.43 -14.12
N THR A 187 -14.18 -19.38 -13.28
CA THR A 187 -13.30 -18.21 -13.32
C THR A 187 -11.96 -18.54 -12.65
N GLU A 188 -10.87 -18.44 -13.39
CA GLU A 188 -9.52 -18.62 -12.88
C GLU A 188 -9.09 -17.37 -12.08
N VAL A 189 -8.33 -17.57 -10.99
CA VAL A 189 -7.77 -16.48 -10.19
C VAL A 189 -6.26 -16.61 -10.14
N THR A 190 -5.53 -15.54 -10.45
CA THR A 190 -4.08 -15.49 -10.28
C THR A 190 -3.71 -14.41 -9.28
N ILE A 191 -2.90 -14.78 -8.28
CA ILE A 191 -2.54 -13.93 -7.14
C ILE A 191 -1.03 -13.65 -7.18
N ALA A 192 -0.66 -12.39 -7.23
CA ALA A 192 0.67 -11.87 -6.92
C ALA A 192 0.64 -11.23 -5.53
N ALA A 193 1.63 -11.53 -4.69
CA ALA A 193 1.69 -11.03 -3.31
C ALA A 193 3.08 -11.17 -2.72
N ASN A 194 3.39 -10.35 -1.72
CA ASN A 194 4.57 -10.62 -0.91
C ASN A 194 4.39 -11.90 -0.07
N THR A 195 5.51 -12.49 0.36
CA THR A 195 5.51 -13.80 1.01
C THR A 195 4.67 -13.86 2.29
N ALA A 196 4.66 -12.79 3.09
CA ALA A 196 3.86 -12.75 4.31
C ALA A 196 2.36 -12.68 4.01
N MET A 197 1.95 -11.94 2.97
CA MET A 197 0.55 -11.87 2.57
C MET A 197 0.03 -13.22 2.05
N ILE A 198 0.88 -14.01 1.39
CA ILE A 198 0.54 -15.39 1.00
C ILE A 198 0.27 -16.25 2.24
N HIS A 199 1.14 -16.18 3.26
CA HIS A 199 0.94 -16.93 4.51
C HIS A 199 -0.35 -16.52 5.22
N LEU A 200 -0.60 -15.21 5.35
CA LEU A 200 -1.81 -14.68 5.98
C LEU A 200 -3.08 -15.05 5.20
N LEU A 201 -3.05 -15.06 3.87
CA LEU A 201 -4.18 -15.49 3.05
C LEU A 201 -4.49 -16.97 3.27
N LEU A 202 -3.46 -17.81 3.26
CA LEU A 202 -3.61 -19.26 3.40
C LEU A 202 -3.77 -19.72 4.86
N GLY A 203 -3.67 -18.81 5.84
CA GLY A 203 -3.73 -19.15 7.26
C GLY A 203 -2.53 -19.97 7.74
N LEU A 204 -1.36 -19.80 7.10
CA LEU A 204 -0.13 -20.49 7.45
C LEU A 204 0.64 -19.72 8.53
N SER A 205 1.37 -20.44 9.40
CA SER A 205 2.24 -19.82 10.40
C SER A 205 3.23 -18.84 9.77
N CYS A 206 3.34 -17.68 10.40
CA CYS A 206 4.29 -16.63 10.03
C CYS A 206 5.57 -16.66 10.87
N GLY A 207 5.70 -17.58 11.85
CA GLY A 207 6.83 -17.63 12.77
C GLY A 207 8.19 -17.74 12.07
N GLY A 208 8.25 -18.52 10.99
CA GLY A 208 9.45 -18.64 10.16
C GLY A 208 9.79 -17.38 9.35
N LEU A 209 8.85 -16.43 9.16
CA LEU A 209 9.10 -15.16 8.50
C LEU A 209 9.60 -14.08 9.45
N GLY A 210 9.20 -14.16 10.73
CA GLY A 210 9.51 -13.14 11.74
C GLY A 210 10.82 -13.37 12.49
N SER A 211 11.50 -14.50 12.30
CA SER A 211 12.72 -14.85 13.04
C SER A 211 13.77 -15.52 12.15
N TYR A 212 15.05 -15.23 12.47
CA TYR A 212 16.18 -15.88 11.81
C TYR A 212 16.06 -17.41 11.91
N PRO A 213 16.29 -18.18 10.83
CA PRO A 213 16.86 -17.82 9.54
C PRO A 213 15.86 -17.39 8.45
N PHE A 214 14.69 -16.86 8.80
CA PHE A 214 13.65 -16.33 7.90
C PHE A 214 13.19 -17.33 6.83
N ARG A 215 12.76 -18.51 7.29
CA ARG A 215 12.31 -19.61 6.40
C ARG A 215 10.80 -19.63 6.27
N PRO A 216 10.24 -19.32 5.09
CA PRO A 216 8.81 -19.41 4.86
C PRO A 216 8.37 -20.87 4.71
N LEU A 217 7.09 -21.16 4.99
CA LEU A 217 6.49 -22.46 4.69
C LEU A 217 6.26 -22.63 3.21
N THR A 218 5.89 -21.54 2.52
CA THR A 218 5.79 -21.50 1.05
C THR A 218 6.31 -20.19 0.50
N LEU A 219 6.74 -20.22 -0.75
CA LEU A 219 7.06 -19.03 -1.56
C LEU A 219 6.01 -18.80 -2.66
N GLY A 220 4.88 -19.51 -2.62
CA GLY A 220 3.94 -19.58 -3.74
C GLY A 220 4.40 -20.56 -4.83
N GLY A 221 3.75 -20.50 -5.98
CA GLY A 221 3.93 -21.43 -7.08
C GLY A 221 2.92 -22.57 -7.08
N GLU A 222 1.93 -22.53 -6.18
CA GLU A 222 0.87 -23.53 -6.07
C GLU A 222 -0.36 -23.14 -6.90
N GLU A 223 -1.03 -24.15 -7.46
CA GLU A 223 -2.42 -24.09 -7.94
C GLU A 223 -3.29 -24.81 -6.92
N LEU A 224 -4.24 -24.09 -6.36
CA LEU A 224 -5.16 -24.56 -5.32
C LEU A 224 -6.61 -24.45 -5.80
N PRO A 225 -7.53 -25.33 -5.35
CA PRO A 225 -8.95 -25.12 -5.62
C PRO A 225 -9.46 -23.87 -4.89
N TRP A 226 -10.46 -23.21 -5.43
CA TRP A 226 -11.09 -22.03 -4.82
C TRP A 226 -11.53 -22.30 -3.37
N SER A 227 -12.17 -23.45 -3.15
CA SER A 227 -12.67 -23.88 -1.84
C SER A 227 -11.58 -23.93 -0.78
N ALA A 228 -10.36 -24.30 -1.15
CA ALA A 228 -9.22 -24.38 -0.24
C ALA A 228 -8.69 -23.00 0.15
N VAL A 229 -8.77 -22.02 -0.74
CA VAL A 229 -8.28 -20.65 -0.48
C VAL A 229 -9.36 -19.79 0.14
N PHE A 230 -10.57 -19.80 -0.44
CA PHE A 230 -11.65 -18.88 -0.09
C PHE A 230 -12.83 -19.52 0.63
N GLY A 231 -12.84 -20.85 0.80
CA GLY A 231 -13.99 -21.60 1.38
C GLY A 231 -15.16 -21.72 0.41
N ASP A 232 -16.31 -22.13 0.94
CA ASP A 232 -17.52 -22.39 0.14
C ASP A 232 -17.96 -21.16 -0.65
N ARG A 233 -18.46 -21.38 -1.86
CA ARG A 233 -18.98 -20.32 -2.73
C ARG A 233 -20.33 -19.81 -2.23
N PRO A 234 -20.66 -18.52 -2.43
CA PRO A 234 -21.95 -17.96 -2.01
C PRO A 234 -23.17 -18.58 -2.68
N ASP A 235 -23.01 -19.17 -3.86
CA ASP A 235 -24.07 -19.82 -4.65
C ASP A 235 -24.32 -21.27 -4.22
N SER A 236 -23.45 -21.89 -3.43
CA SER A 236 -23.71 -23.20 -2.79
C SER A 236 -24.58 -23.12 -1.52
N ALA A 237 -25.04 -21.94 -1.14
CA ALA A 237 -25.79 -21.67 0.10
C ALA A 237 -27.18 -22.32 0.20
N GLY A 238 -27.56 -23.18 -0.77
CA GLY A 238 -28.82 -24.00 -0.67
C GLY A 238 -28.68 -25.26 0.19
N GLN A 239 -27.49 -25.67 0.63
CA GLN A 239 -27.25 -26.91 1.39
C GLN A 239 -26.19 -26.80 2.51
N ALA A 240 -25.70 -25.65 2.86
CA ALA A 240 -24.68 -25.52 3.88
C ALA A 240 -25.27 -25.36 5.27
N GLU A 241 -24.97 -26.29 6.18
CA GLU A 241 -25.15 -26.09 7.61
C GLU A 241 -24.32 -24.87 8.09
N PRO A 242 -24.87 -24.07 9.05
CA PRO A 242 -24.14 -22.90 9.59
C PRO A 242 -22.75 -23.27 10.06
N ALA A 243 -21.75 -22.44 9.73
CA ALA A 243 -20.33 -22.65 10.06
C ALA A 243 -20.04 -22.85 11.57
N GLU A 244 -20.98 -22.47 12.43
CA GLU A 244 -20.92 -22.70 13.89
C GLU A 244 -21.00 -24.17 14.30
N LYS A 245 -21.45 -25.07 13.40
CA LYS A 245 -21.57 -26.51 13.71
C LYS A 245 -20.42 -27.37 13.20
N ARG A 246 -19.55 -26.85 12.33
CA ARG A 246 -18.29 -27.53 11.99
C ARG A 246 -17.29 -27.19 13.10
N GLY A 247 -17.35 -27.96 14.19
CA GLY A 247 -16.49 -27.79 15.34
C GLY A 247 -15.01 -27.81 14.97
N TRP A 248 -14.43 -26.67 14.78
CA TRP A 248 -13.00 -26.48 14.93
C TRP A 248 -12.71 -26.59 16.44
N THR A 249 -12.45 -27.79 16.88
CA THR A 249 -11.84 -28.03 18.21
C THR A 249 -10.41 -27.56 18.11
N GLY A 250 -10.06 -26.46 18.77
CA GLY A 250 -8.79 -25.73 18.72
C GLY A 250 -7.49 -26.50 19.02
N LYS A 251 -7.30 -27.66 18.42
CA LYS A 251 -6.11 -28.54 18.48
C LYS A 251 -5.78 -29.16 17.11
N ALA A 252 -6.25 -28.60 15.98
CA ALA A 252 -5.71 -29.04 14.71
C ALA A 252 -4.28 -28.51 14.58
N GLU A 253 -3.34 -29.42 14.47
CA GLU A 253 -1.95 -29.11 14.11
C GLU A 253 -1.93 -28.25 12.86
N MET A 254 -1.17 -27.14 12.91
CA MET A 254 -1.05 -26.21 11.79
C MET A 254 -0.53 -26.94 10.56
N PRO A 255 -1.09 -26.72 9.36
CA PRO A 255 -0.64 -27.41 8.17
C PRO A 255 0.83 -27.07 7.92
N ASP A 256 1.65 -28.11 7.92
CA ASP A 256 3.03 -28.06 7.47
C ASP A 256 3.08 -28.10 5.91
N ARG A 257 4.27 -28.19 5.31
CA ARG A 257 4.43 -28.34 3.85
C ARG A 257 3.66 -29.54 3.26
N THR A 258 3.38 -30.58 4.08
CA THR A 258 2.59 -31.73 3.66
C THR A 258 1.10 -31.41 3.60
N GLY A 259 0.61 -30.52 4.46
CA GLY A 259 -0.77 -30.03 4.47
C GLY A 259 -1.15 -29.26 3.20
N LEU A 260 -0.25 -28.42 2.65
CA LEU A 260 -0.50 -27.72 1.37
C LEU A 260 -0.64 -28.68 0.19
N ARG A 261 0.12 -29.77 0.18
CA ARG A 261 0.02 -30.81 -0.87
C ARG A 261 -1.28 -31.62 -0.76
N SER A 262 -1.77 -31.88 0.44
CA SER A 262 -3.06 -32.56 0.64
C SER A 262 -4.23 -31.67 0.22
N ILE A 263 -4.20 -30.37 0.52
CA ILE A 263 -5.20 -29.38 0.09
C ILE A 263 -5.30 -29.30 -1.45
N ALA A 264 -4.16 -29.35 -2.15
CA ALA A 264 -4.13 -29.32 -3.62
C ALA A 264 -4.73 -30.58 -4.27
N ALA A 265 -4.80 -31.71 -3.56
CA ALA A 265 -5.28 -32.98 -4.07
C ALA A 265 -6.81 -33.19 -3.89
N GLU A 266 -7.49 -32.39 -3.08
CA GLU A 266 -8.90 -32.60 -2.71
C GLU A 266 -9.94 -31.88 -3.62
N GLY A 267 -9.51 -31.18 -4.67
CA GLY A 267 -10.40 -30.52 -5.63
C GLY A 267 -11.17 -31.51 -6.52
N ASP A 268 -12.48 -31.41 -6.63
CA ASP A 268 -13.36 -32.27 -7.44
C ASP A 268 -13.29 -32.02 -8.97
N GLY A 269 -12.27 -31.32 -9.44
CA GLY A 269 -12.06 -30.99 -10.87
C GLY A 269 -13.05 -29.97 -11.46
N ARG A 270 -14.11 -29.60 -10.74
CA ARG A 270 -15.09 -28.57 -11.12
C ARG A 270 -14.84 -27.24 -10.42
N ASP A 271 -13.96 -27.24 -9.43
CA ASP A 271 -13.64 -26.04 -8.67
C ASP A 271 -12.74 -25.10 -9.48
N SER A 272 -12.96 -23.80 -9.37
CA SER A 272 -12.11 -22.79 -10.01
C SER A 272 -10.70 -22.87 -9.45
N LYS A 273 -9.72 -22.68 -10.31
CA LYS A 273 -8.31 -22.69 -9.91
C LYS A 273 -7.88 -21.34 -9.38
N VAL A 274 -7.17 -21.36 -8.28
CA VAL A 274 -6.46 -20.21 -7.70
C VAL A 274 -4.97 -20.47 -7.84
N ARG A 275 -4.32 -19.72 -8.70
CA ARG A 275 -2.88 -19.78 -8.91
C ARG A 275 -2.21 -18.70 -8.05
N ILE A 276 -1.30 -19.09 -7.19
CA ILE A 276 -0.44 -18.18 -6.42
C ILE A 276 0.91 -18.13 -7.14
N LEU A 277 1.33 -16.97 -7.58
CA LEU A 277 2.60 -16.81 -8.27
C LEU A 277 3.79 -17.10 -7.34
N ARG A 278 4.91 -17.53 -7.92
CA ARG A 278 6.12 -17.91 -7.19
C ARG A 278 6.95 -16.68 -6.84
N GLY A 279 7.27 -16.49 -5.55
CA GLY A 279 8.23 -15.50 -5.04
C GLY A 279 9.66 -16.05 -4.95
N ILE A 280 10.61 -15.17 -4.67
CA ILE A 280 12.05 -15.46 -4.60
C ILE A 280 12.44 -15.90 -3.18
N SER A 281 12.01 -15.15 -2.16
CA SER A 281 12.42 -15.36 -0.77
C SER A 281 11.37 -14.89 0.24
N SER A 282 11.73 -14.89 1.51
CA SER A 282 10.90 -14.30 2.57
C SER A 282 10.69 -12.79 2.38
N PHE A 283 11.65 -12.08 1.80
CA PHE A 283 11.64 -10.63 1.65
C PHE A 283 11.29 -10.16 0.24
N ILE A 284 11.43 -11.03 -0.76
CA ILE A 284 11.13 -10.74 -2.15
C ILE A 284 10.03 -11.69 -2.62
N GLY A 285 8.81 -11.20 -2.65
CA GLY A 285 7.62 -12.00 -2.90
C GLY A 285 7.29 -12.20 -4.38
N ALA A 286 6.09 -12.75 -4.60
CA ALA A 286 5.57 -12.98 -5.94
C ALA A 286 5.10 -11.71 -6.64
N ASP A 287 4.88 -10.63 -5.92
CA ASP A 287 4.67 -9.27 -6.42
C ASP A 287 5.86 -8.82 -7.29
N ILE A 288 7.08 -9.07 -6.82
CA ILE A 288 8.31 -8.69 -7.54
C ILE A 288 8.58 -9.61 -8.73
N THR A 289 8.39 -10.92 -8.60
CA THR A 289 8.52 -11.82 -9.76
C THR A 289 7.47 -11.52 -10.82
N ALA A 290 6.24 -11.16 -10.41
CA ALA A 290 5.20 -10.68 -11.31
C ALA A 290 5.63 -9.39 -12.03
N GLY A 291 6.25 -8.45 -11.32
CA GLY A 291 6.78 -7.21 -11.91
C GLY A 291 7.89 -7.47 -12.93
N ILE A 292 8.85 -8.34 -12.60
CA ILE A 292 9.91 -8.78 -13.53
C ILE A 292 9.29 -9.40 -14.78
N TYR A 293 8.30 -10.26 -14.60
CA TYR A 293 7.59 -10.94 -15.69
C TYR A 293 6.74 -9.96 -16.52
N ALA A 294 6.05 -9.02 -15.89
CA ALA A 294 5.22 -8.01 -16.56
C ALA A 294 6.04 -7.17 -17.55
N LEU A 295 7.24 -6.78 -17.14
CA LEU A 295 8.14 -5.91 -17.89
C LEU A 295 9.15 -6.67 -18.76
N ASP A 296 9.04 -8.01 -18.83
CA ASP A 296 9.95 -8.88 -19.56
C ASP A 296 11.44 -8.66 -19.20
N LEU A 297 11.72 -8.32 -17.95
CA LEU A 297 13.07 -7.91 -17.53
C LEU A 297 14.10 -9.03 -17.67
N ASP A 298 13.68 -10.30 -17.48
CA ASP A 298 14.50 -11.48 -17.66
C ASP A 298 14.97 -11.69 -19.11
N LEU A 299 14.32 -11.05 -20.08
CA LEU A 299 14.65 -11.11 -21.49
C LEU A 299 15.45 -9.88 -21.98
N LEU A 300 15.56 -8.84 -21.16
CA LEU A 300 16.25 -7.62 -21.55
C LEU A 300 17.77 -7.79 -21.57
N LYS A 301 18.41 -7.16 -22.55
CA LYS A 301 19.86 -7.00 -22.60
C LYS A 301 20.25 -5.66 -21.97
N GLY A 302 21.50 -5.60 -21.51
CA GLY A 302 22.02 -4.41 -20.84
C GLY A 302 21.73 -4.40 -19.33
N ASN A 303 21.79 -3.23 -18.74
CA ASN A 303 21.66 -3.05 -17.30
C ASN A 303 20.36 -2.29 -16.97
N THR A 304 19.41 -2.97 -16.38
CA THR A 304 18.11 -2.40 -16.01
C THR A 304 17.93 -2.44 -14.49
N LEU A 305 17.54 -1.32 -13.89
CA LEU A 305 17.13 -1.24 -12.50
C LEU A 305 15.61 -1.17 -12.42
N PHE A 306 15.02 -2.01 -11.60
CA PHE A 306 13.60 -2.01 -11.30
C PHE A 306 13.41 -1.77 -9.81
N LEU A 307 12.62 -0.77 -9.46
CA LEU A 307 12.32 -0.36 -8.09
C LEU A 307 10.82 -0.46 -7.87
N ASP A 308 10.39 -1.32 -6.96
CA ASP A 308 9.03 -1.32 -6.45
C ASP A 308 9.02 -0.57 -5.12
N LEU A 309 8.34 0.56 -5.11
CA LEU A 309 8.36 1.51 -4.02
C LEU A 309 7.04 1.44 -3.26
N GLY A 310 7.02 0.72 -2.15
CA GLY A 310 5.88 0.53 -1.26
C GLY A 310 6.26 0.72 0.20
N THR A 311 5.61 -0.03 1.09
CA THR A 311 5.96 -0.14 2.51
C THR A 311 7.37 -0.71 2.69
N ASN A 312 7.77 -1.61 1.81
CA ASN A 312 9.16 -1.95 1.57
C ASN A 312 9.63 -1.30 0.27
N GLY A 313 10.93 -1.17 0.09
CA GLY A 313 11.54 -0.80 -1.17
C GLY A 313 12.23 -2.02 -1.76
N GLU A 314 11.56 -2.73 -2.66
CA GLU A 314 12.16 -3.82 -3.38
C GLU A 314 12.92 -3.30 -4.59
N MET A 315 14.13 -3.82 -4.77
CA MET A 315 15.05 -3.39 -5.81
C MET A 315 15.54 -4.60 -6.59
N VAL A 316 15.51 -4.51 -7.90
CA VAL A 316 15.98 -5.57 -8.81
C VAL A 316 16.94 -4.95 -9.83
N LEU A 317 18.13 -5.51 -9.91
CA LEU A 317 19.11 -5.18 -10.93
C LEU A 317 19.20 -6.36 -11.92
N VAL A 318 18.86 -6.09 -13.16
CA VAL A 318 18.98 -7.05 -14.24
C VAL A 318 20.15 -6.69 -15.12
N ARG A 319 21.03 -7.64 -15.36
CA ARG A 319 22.20 -7.51 -16.23
C ARG A 319 22.27 -8.68 -17.19
N ASP A 320 21.94 -8.43 -18.46
CA ASP A 320 21.91 -9.48 -19.50
C ASP A 320 21.14 -10.74 -19.06
N GLY A 321 19.95 -10.55 -18.49
CA GLY A 321 19.08 -11.62 -17.98
C GLY A 321 19.47 -12.20 -16.61
N ARG A 322 20.60 -11.82 -16.02
CA ARG A 322 20.94 -12.16 -14.63
C ARG A 322 20.24 -11.22 -13.67
N ILE A 323 19.59 -11.76 -12.67
CA ILE A 323 18.75 -11.02 -11.73
C ILE A 323 19.40 -11.02 -10.36
N SER A 324 19.69 -9.83 -9.83
CA SER A 324 20.07 -9.59 -8.45
C SER A 324 19.03 -8.70 -7.79
N CYS A 325 18.58 -9.04 -6.58
CA CYS A 325 17.51 -8.31 -5.90
C CYS A 325 17.82 -8.09 -4.42
N ALA A 326 17.20 -7.08 -3.84
CA ALA A 326 17.25 -6.75 -2.43
C ALA A 326 15.95 -6.10 -1.98
N SER A 327 15.61 -6.22 -0.71
CA SER A 327 14.51 -5.50 -0.09
C SER A 327 15.03 -4.63 1.05
N ALA A 328 14.59 -3.39 1.10
CA ALA A 328 14.86 -2.45 2.18
C ALA A 328 13.59 -2.17 2.97
N ALA A 329 13.68 -2.18 4.29
CA ALA A 329 12.58 -1.76 5.17
C ALA A 329 12.45 -0.23 5.12
N ALA A 330 11.77 0.28 4.10
CA ALA A 330 11.56 1.72 3.87
C ALA A 330 10.52 2.31 4.84
N GLY A 331 9.60 1.49 5.34
CA GLY A 331 8.45 1.95 6.11
C GLY A 331 7.36 2.57 5.24
N PRO A 332 6.18 2.84 5.78
CA PRO A 332 5.01 3.22 5.00
C PRO A 332 4.96 4.70 4.59
N ALA A 333 6.01 5.49 4.84
CA ALA A 333 6.02 6.93 4.55
C ALA A 333 5.78 7.23 3.05
N LEU A 334 6.36 6.41 2.17
CA LEU A 334 6.17 6.52 0.72
C LEU A 334 4.78 6.08 0.24
N GLU A 335 3.95 5.48 1.09
CA GLU A 335 2.53 5.20 0.85
C GLU A 335 1.60 6.17 1.62
N GLY A 336 2.15 7.24 2.19
CA GLY A 336 1.42 8.17 3.04
C GLY A 336 1.12 7.64 4.44
N GLY A 337 1.71 6.50 4.82
CA GLY A 337 1.59 5.93 6.16
C GLY A 337 2.55 6.57 7.16
N ASN A 338 2.21 6.53 8.46
CA ASN A 338 3.01 7.09 9.56
C ASN A 338 3.37 8.58 9.42
N LEU A 339 2.62 9.32 8.63
CA LEU A 339 2.74 10.77 8.46
C LEU A 339 1.58 11.48 9.14
N SER A 340 1.82 12.72 9.58
CA SER A 340 0.83 13.54 10.30
C SER A 340 -0.44 13.77 9.47
N CYS A 341 -0.28 14.09 8.19
CA CYS A 341 -1.35 14.31 7.23
C CYS A 341 -1.19 13.40 6.01
N GLY A 342 -0.69 12.18 6.23
CA GLY A 342 -0.52 11.21 5.15
C GLY A 342 -1.82 10.49 4.80
N THR A 343 -1.99 10.18 3.53
CA THR A 343 -3.13 9.42 3.02
C THR A 343 -2.70 8.50 1.87
N GLY A 344 -3.50 7.50 1.54
CA GLY A 344 -3.33 6.73 0.32
C GLY A 344 -3.61 7.57 -0.94
N SER A 345 -3.48 6.96 -2.12
CA SER A 345 -3.82 7.60 -3.41
C SER A 345 -5.34 7.66 -3.61
N VAL A 346 -5.99 8.57 -2.87
CA VAL A 346 -7.45 8.77 -2.88
C VAL A 346 -7.80 10.15 -3.46
N PRO A 347 -9.05 10.39 -3.90
CA PRO A 347 -9.49 11.72 -4.34
C PRO A 347 -9.25 12.79 -3.26
N GLY A 348 -8.57 13.88 -3.64
CA GLY A 348 -8.14 14.94 -2.71
C GLY A 348 -6.74 14.73 -2.13
N ALA A 349 -6.08 13.58 -2.33
CA ALA A 349 -4.68 13.42 -1.93
C ALA A 349 -3.78 14.34 -2.75
N VAL A 350 -2.92 15.10 -2.08
CA VAL A 350 -1.88 15.92 -2.71
C VAL A 350 -0.89 14.98 -3.38
N CYS A 351 -0.73 15.08 -4.70
CA CYS A 351 0.16 14.26 -5.52
C CYS A 351 1.24 15.10 -6.24
N GLY A 352 1.10 16.42 -6.26
CA GLY A 352 2.08 17.35 -6.81
C GLY A 352 2.10 18.66 -6.03
N LEU A 353 3.27 19.27 -5.88
CA LEU A 353 3.44 20.55 -5.22
C LEU A 353 4.62 21.33 -5.81
N GLU A 354 4.38 22.60 -6.05
CA GLU A 354 5.38 23.53 -6.59
C GLU A 354 5.33 24.86 -5.82
N ILE A 355 6.47 25.41 -5.48
CA ILE A 355 6.60 26.73 -4.83
C ILE A 355 7.24 27.69 -5.82
N ARG A 356 6.54 28.75 -6.19
CA ARG A 356 7.01 29.81 -7.11
C ARG A 356 6.92 31.18 -6.42
N GLY A 357 8.04 31.64 -5.88
CA GLY A 357 8.05 32.85 -5.06
C GLY A 357 7.13 32.73 -3.85
N SER A 358 6.11 33.58 -3.75
CA SER A 358 5.10 33.51 -2.67
C SER A 358 3.89 32.61 -2.99
N SER A 359 3.83 31.97 -4.16
CA SER A 359 2.70 31.16 -4.58
C SER A 359 3.00 29.69 -4.41
N VAL A 360 2.09 28.93 -3.80
CA VAL A 360 2.13 27.48 -3.66
C VAL A 360 1.09 26.88 -4.60
N LEU A 361 1.54 26.10 -5.57
CA LEU A 361 0.69 25.40 -6.53
C LEU A 361 0.52 23.96 -6.07
N VAL A 362 -0.71 23.50 -5.90
CA VAL A 362 -1.02 22.16 -5.38
C VAL A 362 -1.83 21.40 -6.41
N GLN A 363 -1.39 20.18 -6.70
CA GLN A 363 -2.12 19.22 -7.51
C GLN A 363 -2.67 18.12 -6.61
N THR A 364 -3.96 17.82 -6.73
CA THR A 364 -4.60 16.75 -5.98
C THR A 364 -5.23 15.72 -6.91
N ILE A 365 -5.33 14.49 -6.46
CA ILE A 365 -6.02 13.44 -7.20
C ILE A 365 -7.49 13.81 -7.35
N GLY A 366 -7.99 13.82 -8.59
CA GLY A 366 -9.37 14.19 -8.92
C GLY A 366 -9.72 15.66 -8.72
N GLY A 367 -8.73 16.57 -8.58
CA GLY A 367 -8.94 18.02 -8.46
C GLY A 367 -9.74 18.46 -7.24
N LYS A 368 -9.91 17.59 -6.22
CA LYS A 368 -10.65 17.90 -4.99
C LYS A 368 -9.76 18.68 -3.99
N ALA A 369 -10.39 19.31 -3.02
CA ALA A 369 -9.68 20.00 -1.93
C ALA A 369 -8.67 19.07 -1.25
N PRO A 370 -7.47 19.56 -0.86
CA PRO A 370 -6.45 18.75 -0.20
C PRO A 370 -6.98 18.06 1.06
N ALA A 371 -6.80 16.72 1.11
CA ALA A 371 -7.21 15.87 2.23
C ALA A 371 -6.03 15.24 2.98
N GLY A 372 -4.83 15.29 2.38
CA GLY A 372 -3.59 14.72 2.92
C GLY A 372 -2.55 14.57 1.82
N PHE A 373 -1.36 14.06 2.14
CA PHE A 373 -0.28 13.78 1.19
C PHE A 373 -0.26 12.29 0.84
N CYS A 374 -0.36 11.93 -0.44
CA CYS A 374 0.02 10.58 -0.86
C CYS A 374 1.54 10.48 -1.05
N GLY A 375 2.06 9.30 -1.33
CA GLY A 375 3.50 9.07 -1.45
C GLY A 375 4.21 10.00 -2.44
N SER A 376 3.65 10.19 -3.64
CA SER A 376 4.19 11.16 -4.60
C SER A 376 4.13 12.59 -4.06
N GLY A 377 3.04 12.97 -3.39
CA GLY A 377 2.90 14.30 -2.78
C GLY A 377 3.90 14.58 -1.68
N VAL A 378 4.30 13.57 -0.90
CA VAL A 378 5.37 13.70 0.10
C VAL A 378 6.70 14.02 -0.57
N ILE A 379 7.06 13.29 -1.63
CA ILE A 379 8.30 13.48 -2.40
C ILE A 379 8.30 14.87 -3.08
N GLU A 380 7.21 15.22 -3.74
CA GLU A 380 7.03 16.51 -4.41
C GLU A 380 7.15 17.69 -3.43
N THR A 381 6.50 17.57 -2.25
CA THR A 381 6.55 18.62 -1.23
C THR A 381 7.95 18.76 -0.65
N ALA A 382 8.62 17.67 -0.30
CA ALA A 382 9.98 17.73 0.22
C ALA A 382 10.96 18.34 -0.80
N ALA A 383 10.84 17.96 -2.08
CA ALA A 383 11.66 18.53 -3.15
C ALA A 383 11.37 20.03 -3.33
N ALA A 384 10.11 20.45 -3.28
CA ALA A 384 9.74 21.86 -3.38
C ALA A 384 10.23 22.70 -2.19
N LEU A 385 10.22 22.14 -0.97
CA LEU A 385 10.76 22.80 0.22
C LEU A 385 12.28 22.99 0.14
N LEU A 386 13.01 21.98 -0.38
CA LEU A 386 14.45 22.09 -0.64
C LEU A 386 14.75 23.15 -1.72
N GLU A 387 14.03 23.13 -2.83
CA GLU A 387 14.18 24.06 -3.94
C GLU A 387 13.88 25.51 -3.54
N ALA A 388 12.93 25.71 -2.63
CA ALA A 388 12.56 27.03 -2.11
C ALA A 388 13.44 27.51 -0.94
N GLY A 389 14.40 26.70 -0.45
CA GLY A 389 15.23 27.02 0.71
C GLY A 389 14.46 27.04 2.04
N LEU A 390 13.25 26.45 2.07
CA LEU A 390 12.42 26.32 3.27
C LEU A 390 12.80 25.08 4.11
N MET A 391 13.63 24.22 3.57
CA MET A 391 14.25 23.08 4.24
C MET A 391 15.72 22.98 3.79
N ASP A 392 16.63 22.73 4.72
CA ASP A 392 18.05 22.52 4.40
C ASP A 392 18.35 21.05 4.04
N HIS A 393 19.61 20.77 3.59
CA HIS A 393 20.04 19.43 3.21
C HIS A 393 19.97 18.42 4.36
N THR A 394 20.02 18.84 5.63
CA THR A 394 19.85 17.95 6.79
C THR A 394 18.38 17.63 7.07
N GLY A 395 17.45 18.17 6.27
CA GLY A 395 16.02 18.02 6.44
C GLY A 395 15.42 18.91 7.52
N ARG A 396 16.14 19.92 7.99
CA ARG A 396 15.64 20.85 8.99
C ARG A 396 14.82 21.94 8.32
N LEU A 397 13.59 22.10 8.76
CA LEU A 397 12.72 23.18 8.31
C LEU A 397 13.25 24.55 8.81
N CYS A 398 13.09 25.61 8.00
CA CYS A 398 13.45 26.97 8.36
C CYS A 398 12.74 27.44 9.66
N GLU A 399 13.21 28.55 10.26
CA GLU A 399 12.70 29.00 11.56
C GLU A 399 11.20 29.29 11.55
N ASP A 400 10.69 29.88 10.48
CA ASP A 400 9.29 30.21 10.32
C ASP A 400 8.37 28.98 10.27
N LEU A 401 8.89 27.82 9.93
CA LEU A 401 8.15 26.56 9.86
C LEU A 401 8.40 25.64 11.07
N ARG A 402 9.36 25.98 11.94
CA ARG A 402 9.67 25.19 13.13
C ARG A 402 8.48 25.13 14.08
N GLY A 403 8.20 23.95 14.59
CA GLY A 403 7.17 23.70 15.57
C GLY A 403 5.76 23.56 15.04
N HIS A 404 5.45 24.04 13.81
CA HIS A 404 4.11 23.89 13.23
C HIS A 404 4.09 23.29 11.81
N GLY A 405 5.26 23.10 11.19
CA GLY A 405 5.39 22.48 9.88
C GLY A 405 4.94 23.38 8.71
N PHE A 406 5.01 22.83 7.50
CA PHE A 406 4.54 23.47 6.29
C PHE A 406 3.04 23.16 6.10
N ASP A 407 2.19 24.14 6.39
CA ASP A 407 0.73 24.04 6.40
C ASP A 407 0.13 24.67 5.14
N LEU A 408 -0.49 23.88 4.29
CA LEU A 408 -1.09 24.36 3.04
C LEU A 408 -2.16 25.43 3.26
N LEU A 409 -2.94 25.35 4.33
CA LEU A 409 -3.96 26.36 4.61
C LEU A 409 -3.36 27.74 4.90
N LYS A 410 -2.17 27.80 5.48
CA LYS A 410 -1.48 29.06 5.79
C LYS A 410 -0.80 29.67 4.56
N THR A 411 -0.50 28.86 3.55
CA THR A 411 0.21 29.33 2.34
C THR A 411 -0.71 30.01 1.33
N GLY A 412 -2.04 29.88 1.46
CA GLY A 412 -2.96 30.39 0.43
C GLY A 412 -2.75 29.72 -0.92
N TYR A 413 -2.64 28.38 -0.92
CA TYR A 413 -2.36 27.58 -2.12
C TYR A 413 -3.35 27.79 -3.27
N ILE A 414 -2.86 27.56 -4.49
CA ILE A 414 -3.66 27.55 -5.72
C ILE A 414 -3.80 26.08 -6.15
N LEU A 415 -5.05 25.60 -6.26
CA LEU A 415 -5.33 24.27 -6.76
C LEU A 415 -5.18 24.23 -8.29
N GLN A 416 -4.34 23.35 -8.82
CA GLN A 416 -4.21 23.11 -10.25
C GLN A 416 -5.33 22.17 -10.71
N GLY A 417 -6.03 22.50 -11.79
CA GLY A 417 -7.05 21.66 -12.38
C GLY A 417 -6.50 20.32 -12.89
N ASP A 418 -7.39 19.35 -13.08
CA ASP A 418 -7.12 17.94 -13.35
C ASP A 418 -6.12 17.70 -14.50
N ALA A 419 -4.91 17.31 -14.19
CA ALA A 419 -3.91 16.81 -15.15
C ALA A 419 -4.15 15.32 -15.52
N LEU A 420 -5.20 14.67 -14.99
CA LEU A 420 -5.51 13.25 -15.19
C LEU A 420 -6.31 12.95 -16.47
N GLN A 421 -6.75 13.98 -17.22
CA GLN A 421 -7.27 13.78 -18.58
C GLN A 421 -6.09 13.87 -19.55
N GLY A 422 -5.51 12.74 -19.87
CA GLY A 422 -4.42 12.61 -20.84
C GLY A 422 -4.75 13.23 -22.18
N LYS A 423 -4.28 14.43 -22.41
CA LYS A 423 -4.02 15.27 -23.59
C LYS A 423 -4.21 16.74 -23.21
N GLY A 424 -3.28 17.31 -22.49
CA GLY A 424 -3.26 18.73 -22.23
C GLY A 424 -1.82 19.19 -22.07
N SER A 425 -1.25 19.77 -23.14
CA SER A 425 -0.01 20.52 -23.04
C SER A 425 -0.18 21.59 -21.97
N PHE A 426 0.72 21.60 -21.01
CA PHE A 426 0.85 22.63 -19.99
C PHE A 426 0.87 24.02 -20.66
N ASN A 427 -0.16 24.82 -20.41
CA ASN A 427 -0.19 26.22 -20.81
C ASN A 427 -0.08 27.09 -19.55
N PRO A 428 1.06 27.72 -19.26
CA PRO A 428 1.33 28.44 -18.01
C PRO A 428 0.52 29.76 -17.83
N GLY A 429 -0.44 30.04 -18.70
CA GLY A 429 -1.13 31.35 -18.74
C GLY A 429 -2.55 31.40 -18.19
N ARG A 430 -3.15 30.29 -17.73
CA ARG A 430 -4.49 30.29 -17.14
C ARG A 430 -4.55 29.65 -15.77
N GLY A 431 -4.04 30.36 -14.77
CA GLY A 431 -4.35 30.12 -13.38
C GLY A 431 -5.65 30.83 -13.02
N GLU A 432 -6.76 30.14 -12.99
CA GLU A 432 -7.96 30.68 -12.35
C GLU A 432 -7.72 30.74 -10.84
N LYS A 433 -7.62 31.95 -10.32
CA LYS A 433 -7.82 32.21 -8.90
C LYS A 433 -9.30 31.94 -8.61
N THR A 434 -9.65 30.74 -8.26
CA THR A 434 -10.96 30.48 -7.68
C THR A 434 -10.89 30.83 -6.20
N PRO A 435 -11.47 31.96 -5.76
CA PRO A 435 -11.84 32.10 -4.37
C PRO A 435 -12.95 31.06 -4.18
N PHE A 436 -12.71 30.03 -3.37
CA PHE A 436 -13.78 29.13 -2.96
C PHE A 436 -14.93 29.97 -2.41
N PRO A 437 -16.18 29.79 -2.89
CA PRO A 437 -17.30 30.55 -2.38
C PRO A 437 -17.41 30.31 -0.87
N ALA A 438 -17.46 31.38 -0.12
CA ALA A 438 -17.57 31.38 1.34
C ALA A 438 -18.95 30.92 1.85
N THR A 439 -19.66 30.06 1.12
CA THR A 439 -21.00 29.57 1.45
C THR A 439 -20.99 28.06 1.52
N GLY A 440 -20.62 27.57 2.67
CA GLY A 440 -20.68 26.17 3.09
C GLY A 440 -19.66 25.95 4.20
N LYS A 441 -20.09 25.49 5.38
CA LYS A 441 -19.21 25.06 6.48
C LYS A 441 -18.48 23.79 6.08
N VAL A 442 -17.55 23.86 5.10
CA VAL A 442 -16.56 22.82 4.87
C VAL A 442 -15.50 23.03 5.94
N GLN A 443 -15.43 22.12 6.89
CA GLN A 443 -14.37 22.05 7.88
C GLN A 443 -13.04 21.99 7.13
N ARG A 444 -12.24 23.08 7.18
CA ARG A 444 -10.92 23.14 6.55
C ARG A 444 -9.98 22.29 7.39
N ILE A 445 -9.68 21.08 6.92
CA ILE A 445 -8.67 20.22 7.52
C ILE A 445 -7.31 20.80 7.16
N SER A 446 -6.49 21.11 8.17
CA SER A 446 -5.10 21.52 7.97
C SER A 446 -4.32 20.34 7.38
N VAL A 447 -3.73 20.51 6.19
CA VAL A 447 -2.84 19.53 5.55
C VAL A 447 -1.42 20.04 5.72
N CYS A 448 -0.71 19.45 6.68
CA CYS A 448 0.60 19.91 7.15
C CYS A 448 1.66 18.84 7.01
N MET A 449 2.86 19.21 6.52
CA MET A 449 4.06 18.41 6.57
C MET A 449 4.95 18.89 7.72
N THR A 450 5.14 18.05 8.72
CA THR A 450 5.88 18.35 9.93
C THR A 450 7.35 17.97 9.82
N GLN A 451 8.16 18.39 10.80
CA GLN A 451 9.56 17.96 10.91
C GLN A 451 9.69 16.43 11.09
N GLU A 452 8.72 15.83 11.80
CA GLU A 452 8.68 14.37 12.00
C GLU A 452 8.39 13.65 10.68
N ASP A 453 7.48 14.18 9.85
CA ASP A 453 7.18 13.62 8.53
C ASP A 453 8.41 13.64 7.63
N ILE A 454 9.21 14.72 7.69
CA ILE A 454 10.49 14.79 6.97
C ILE A 454 11.46 13.71 7.46
N ARG A 455 11.51 13.43 8.77
CA ARG A 455 12.36 12.35 9.31
C ARG A 455 11.91 10.97 8.81
N GLN A 456 10.61 10.70 8.75
CA GLN A 456 10.10 9.46 8.17
C GLN A 456 10.49 9.31 6.70
N LEU A 457 10.42 10.38 5.91
CA LEU A 457 10.86 10.38 4.52
C LEU A 457 12.38 10.14 4.41
N GLN A 458 13.19 10.76 5.28
CA GLN A 458 14.65 10.57 5.28
C GLN A 458 15.02 9.10 5.52
N LEU A 459 14.37 8.44 6.50
CA LEU A 459 14.59 7.02 6.76
C LEU A 459 14.24 6.15 5.54
N ALA A 460 13.06 6.39 4.94
CA ALA A 460 12.61 5.63 3.79
C ALA A 460 13.54 5.77 2.58
N LYS A 461 13.87 7.02 2.21
CA LYS A 461 14.74 7.28 1.06
C LYS A 461 16.16 6.75 1.25
N ALA A 462 16.69 6.86 2.48
CA ALA A 462 18.05 6.40 2.78
C ALA A 462 18.18 4.88 2.64
N ALA A 463 17.19 4.13 3.12
CA ALA A 463 17.15 2.67 2.99
C ALA A 463 17.16 2.23 1.53
N ILE A 464 16.30 2.83 0.70
CA ILE A 464 16.21 2.52 -0.73
C ILE A 464 17.50 2.94 -1.45
N ARG A 465 17.99 4.15 -1.20
CA ARG A 465 19.22 4.65 -1.85
C ARG A 465 20.44 3.80 -1.49
N ALA A 466 20.60 3.44 -0.24
CA ALA A 466 21.69 2.56 0.21
C ALA A 466 21.58 1.17 -0.44
N GLY A 467 20.37 0.62 -0.55
CA GLY A 467 20.13 -0.66 -1.23
C GLY A 467 20.50 -0.62 -2.72
N ILE A 468 20.17 0.46 -3.44
CA ILE A 468 20.57 0.64 -4.84
C ILE A 468 22.11 0.61 -4.96
N GLU A 469 22.82 1.31 -4.09
CA GLU A 469 24.30 1.33 -4.11
C GLU A 469 24.89 -0.05 -3.81
N ILE A 470 24.32 -0.79 -2.86
CA ILE A 470 24.75 -2.16 -2.56
C ILE A 470 24.56 -3.09 -3.75
N LEU A 471 23.41 -3.02 -4.43
CA LEU A 471 23.17 -3.82 -5.63
C LEU A 471 24.17 -3.49 -6.74
N LEU A 472 24.40 -2.21 -7.00
CA LEU A 472 25.36 -1.75 -8.02
C LEU A 472 26.79 -2.21 -7.70
N ARG A 473 27.24 -2.02 -6.45
CA ARG A 473 28.56 -2.47 -5.99
C ARG A 473 28.72 -3.99 -6.09
N GLY A 474 27.68 -4.73 -5.70
CA GLY A 474 27.68 -6.19 -5.75
C GLY A 474 27.82 -6.77 -7.14
N GLU A 475 27.41 -6.02 -8.17
CA GLU A 475 27.57 -6.38 -9.59
C GLU A 475 28.77 -5.65 -10.26
N GLY A 476 29.54 -4.87 -9.51
CA GLY A 476 30.68 -4.10 -10.05
C GLY A 476 30.25 -3.05 -11.07
N LEU A 477 29.05 -2.48 -10.93
CA LEU A 477 28.49 -1.51 -11.86
C LEU A 477 28.56 -0.09 -11.28
N ALA A 478 29.02 0.86 -12.09
CA ALA A 478 28.83 2.27 -11.80
C ALA A 478 27.41 2.69 -12.19
N CYS A 479 26.81 3.63 -11.44
CA CYS A 479 25.44 4.12 -11.64
C CYS A 479 25.16 4.58 -13.09
N GLY A 480 26.11 5.29 -13.71
CA GLY A 480 25.99 5.75 -15.10
C GLY A 480 25.86 4.64 -16.16
N ARG A 481 26.20 3.39 -15.79
CA ARG A 481 26.11 2.22 -16.68
C ARG A 481 24.72 1.57 -16.69
N ILE A 482 23.80 2.04 -15.88
CA ILE A 482 22.37 1.65 -15.96
C ILE A 482 21.78 2.26 -17.22
N ASP A 483 21.09 1.45 -18.01
CA ASP A 483 20.48 1.85 -19.28
C ASP A 483 19.03 2.33 -19.07
N ARG A 484 18.27 1.67 -18.18
CA ARG A 484 16.87 1.96 -17.88
C ARG A 484 16.58 1.80 -16.38
N VAL A 485 15.61 2.56 -15.90
CA VAL A 485 15.05 2.41 -14.55
C VAL A 485 13.54 2.36 -14.64
N PHE A 486 12.93 1.31 -14.08
CA PHE A 486 11.50 1.22 -13.92
C PHE A 486 11.11 1.52 -12.48
N LEU A 487 10.16 2.44 -12.29
CA LEU A 487 9.62 2.82 -10.98
C LEU A 487 8.19 2.30 -10.87
N ALA A 488 7.98 1.30 -10.03
CA ALA A 488 6.69 0.67 -9.76
C ALA A 488 6.21 0.96 -8.33
N GLY A 489 5.05 0.40 -7.99
CA GLY A 489 4.39 0.54 -6.70
C GLY A 489 3.10 1.37 -6.80
N ALA A 490 2.32 1.39 -5.72
CA ALA A 490 0.98 2.00 -5.70
C ALA A 490 0.97 3.50 -6.06
N PHE A 491 2.07 4.21 -5.85
CA PHE A 491 2.24 5.63 -6.21
C PHE A 491 3.20 5.84 -7.40
N GLY A 492 3.85 4.77 -7.90
CA GLY A 492 4.83 4.85 -9.01
C GLY A 492 4.27 5.48 -10.29
N THR A 493 2.95 5.40 -10.51
CA THR A 493 2.28 6.03 -11.65
C THR A 493 2.37 7.57 -11.63
N PHE A 494 2.48 8.17 -10.45
CA PHE A 494 2.53 9.63 -10.28
C PHE A 494 3.89 10.14 -9.81
N LEU A 495 4.87 9.25 -9.62
CA LEU A 495 6.18 9.63 -9.14
C LEU A 495 6.96 10.37 -10.23
N ASN A 496 7.38 11.59 -9.92
CA ASN A 496 8.26 12.37 -10.77
C ASN A 496 9.73 11.97 -10.53
N PRO A 497 10.41 11.34 -11.51
CA PRO A 497 11.79 10.88 -11.32
C PRO A 497 12.77 11.99 -10.96
N ARG A 498 12.56 13.20 -11.48
CA ARG A 498 13.44 14.35 -11.17
C ARG A 498 13.28 14.79 -9.72
N LYS A 499 12.06 14.76 -9.17
CA LYS A 499 11.81 15.08 -7.76
C LYS A 499 12.33 13.97 -6.83
N ALA A 500 12.19 12.71 -7.25
CA ALA A 500 12.79 11.58 -6.55
C ALA A 500 14.33 11.70 -6.48
N ALA A 501 14.97 12.08 -7.56
CA ALA A 501 16.40 12.37 -7.57
C ALA A 501 16.75 13.62 -6.74
N ALA A 502 15.92 14.66 -6.81
CA ALA A 502 16.12 15.90 -6.07
C ALA A 502 16.19 15.70 -4.56
N ILE A 503 15.43 14.73 -4.03
CA ILE A 503 15.50 14.35 -2.61
C ILE A 503 16.52 13.24 -2.32
N GLY A 504 17.22 12.73 -3.35
CA GLY A 504 18.21 11.66 -3.22
C GLY A 504 17.62 10.27 -3.00
N LEU A 505 16.36 10.04 -3.33
CA LEU A 505 15.75 8.71 -3.33
C LEU A 505 16.38 7.79 -4.38
N ILE A 506 16.65 8.35 -5.56
CA ILE A 506 17.44 7.71 -6.63
C ILE A 506 18.65 8.57 -6.98
N PRO A 507 19.72 7.98 -7.53
CA PRO A 507 20.84 8.75 -8.11
C PRO A 507 20.37 9.75 -9.16
N GLU A 508 20.99 10.93 -9.19
CA GLU A 508 20.64 11.98 -10.16
C GLU A 508 20.86 11.52 -11.61
N GLU A 509 21.91 10.75 -11.86
CA GLU A 509 22.25 10.19 -13.18
C GLU A 509 21.17 9.26 -13.72
N LEU A 510 20.29 8.75 -12.85
CA LEU A 510 19.20 7.86 -13.22
C LEU A 510 17.87 8.59 -13.49
N ALA A 511 17.73 9.86 -13.09
CA ALA A 511 16.49 10.60 -13.24
C ALA A 511 15.98 10.68 -14.70
N GLY A 512 16.92 10.86 -15.66
CA GLY A 512 16.60 10.91 -17.08
C GLY A 512 16.35 9.55 -17.74
N LYS A 513 16.60 8.44 -17.03
CA LYS A 513 16.45 7.05 -17.49
C LYS A 513 15.29 6.36 -16.79
N ALA A 514 14.67 7.04 -15.82
CA ALA A 514 13.60 6.50 -15.00
C ALA A 514 12.23 6.76 -15.64
N GLU A 515 11.45 5.70 -15.73
CA GLU A 515 10.08 5.72 -16.23
C GLU A 515 9.11 5.07 -15.25
N PRO A 516 7.91 5.64 -15.05
CA PRO A 516 6.88 5.03 -14.23
C PRO A 516 6.36 3.74 -14.88
N ALA A 517 6.27 2.67 -14.10
CA ALA A 517 5.79 1.36 -14.56
C ALA A 517 4.40 0.99 -13.98
N GLY A 518 3.85 1.81 -13.09
CA GLY A 518 2.54 1.56 -12.48
C GLY A 518 2.52 0.36 -11.54
N ASN A 519 1.38 -0.32 -11.46
CA ASN A 519 1.24 -1.54 -10.66
C ASN A 519 1.69 -2.76 -11.48
N THR A 520 2.98 -3.05 -11.42
CA THR A 520 3.59 -4.17 -12.17
C THR A 520 3.24 -5.53 -11.59
N SER A 521 2.92 -5.61 -10.30
CA SER A 521 2.42 -6.82 -9.62
C SER A 521 1.09 -7.27 -10.26
N LEU A 522 0.11 -6.36 -10.33
CA LEU A 522 -1.17 -6.64 -10.99
C LEU A 522 -0.98 -6.93 -12.48
N ALA A 523 -0.15 -6.16 -13.19
CA ALA A 523 0.12 -6.37 -14.61
C ALA A 523 0.72 -7.76 -14.89
N GLY A 524 1.63 -8.23 -14.03
CA GLY A 524 2.19 -9.58 -14.13
C GLY A 524 1.18 -10.68 -13.84
N ALA A 525 0.29 -10.48 -12.88
CA ALA A 525 -0.81 -11.39 -12.62
C ALA A 525 -1.79 -11.48 -13.81
N VAL A 526 -2.13 -10.34 -14.44
CA VAL A 526 -2.94 -10.28 -15.69
C VAL A 526 -2.24 -11.02 -16.83
N LYS A 527 -0.96 -10.70 -17.08
CA LYS A 527 -0.18 -11.35 -18.12
C LYS A 527 -0.09 -12.87 -17.91
N SER A 528 0.07 -13.28 -16.64
CA SER A 528 0.11 -14.71 -16.29
C SER A 528 -1.21 -15.44 -16.53
N LEU A 529 -2.35 -14.78 -16.43
CA LEU A 529 -3.65 -15.36 -16.81
C LEU A 529 -3.76 -15.60 -18.32
N CYS A 530 -3.18 -14.72 -19.13
CA CYS A 530 -3.30 -14.75 -20.59
C CYS A 530 -2.28 -15.67 -21.25
N GLU A 531 -1.12 -15.93 -20.63
CA GLU A 531 -0.02 -16.69 -21.22
C GLU A 531 0.08 -18.10 -20.61
N PRO A 532 -0.07 -19.18 -21.39
CA PRO A 532 -0.07 -20.57 -20.89
C PRO A 532 1.23 -20.96 -20.15
N ASP A 533 2.39 -20.51 -20.65
CA ASP A 533 3.71 -20.91 -20.14
C ASP A 533 4.21 -19.99 -19.00
N SER A 534 3.36 -19.11 -18.51
CA SER A 534 3.70 -18.09 -17.50
C SER A 534 4.25 -18.71 -16.21
N THR A 535 3.64 -19.77 -15.72
CA THR A 535 4.03 -20.44 -14.46
C THR A 535 5.47 -20.91 -14.49
N GLU A 536 5.90 -21.54 -15.57
CA GLU A 536 7.26 -22.05 -15.73
C GLU A 536 8.28 -20.91 -15.86
N ARG A 537 7.93 -19.86 -16.60
CA ARG A 537 8.80 -18.70 -16.74
C ARG A 537 8.97 -17.94 -15.41
N ILE A 538 7.87 -17.73 -14.67
CA ILE A 538 7.91 -17.08 -13.34
C ILE A 538 8.72 -17.95 -12.37
N ARG A 539 8.57 -19.28 -12.40
CA ARG A 539 9.39 -20.18 -11.59
C ARG A 539 10.88 -20.03 -11.90
N ARG A 540 11.26 -19.98 -13.19
CA ARG A 540 12.67 -19.74 -13.59
C ARG A 540 13.20 -18.40 -13.13
N ILE A 541 12.42 -17.32 -13.26
CA ILE A 541 12.77 -15.99 -12.75
C ILE A 541 13.09 -16.09 -11.25
N ALA A 542 12.20 -16.70 -10.46
CA ALA A 542 12.37 -16.83 -9.02
C ALA A 542 13.61 -17.67 -8.62
N GLU A 543 13.89 -18.75 -9.35
CA GLU A 543 15.02 -19.66 -9.07
C GLU A 543 16.38 -19.07 -9.50
N GLN A 544 16.40 -18.23 -10.53
CA GLN A 544 17.61 -17.61 -11.05
C GLN A 544 17.97 -16.32 -10.31
N ALA A 545 17.00 -15.68 -9.67
CA ALA A 545 17.22 -14.45 -8.92
C ALA A 545 18.09 -14.68 -7.69
N LYS A 546 19.08 -13.81 -7.49
CA LYS A 546 19.98 -13.81 -6.34
C LYS A 546 19.61 -12.70 -5.39
N GLU A 547 19.12 -13.06 -4.23
CA GLU A 547 18.84 -12.07 -3.18
C GLU A 547 20.12 -11.67 -2.44
N ARG A 548 20.22 -10.36 -2.16
CA ARG A 548 21.19 -9.77 -1.24
C ARG A 548 20.45 -9.27 0.00
N ILE A 549 20.76 -9.86 1.12
CA ILE A 549 20.21 -9.44 2.42
C ILE A 549 21.01 -8.22 2.87
N LEU A 550 20.42 -7.03 2.74
CA LEU A 550 21.10 -5.75 2.98
C LEU A 550 21.74 -5.63 4.36
N ALA A 551 21.10 -6.21 5.39
CA ALA A 551 21.64 -6.23 6.75
C ALA A 551 22.98 -7.00 6.88
N ASN A 552 23.28 -7.90 5.94
CA ASN A 552 24.53 -8.67 5.91
C ASN A 552 25.60 -8.05 5.01
N GLU A 553 25.24 -7.01 4.23
CA GLU A 553 26.17 -6.39 3.27
C GLU A 553 27.05 -5.34 3.97
N SER A 554 28.36 -5.49 3.82
CA SER A 554 29.32 -4.52 4.39
C SER A 554 29.13 -3.12 3.78
N GLY A 555 29.09 -2.10 4.64
CA GLY A 555 28.91 -0.71 4.25
C GLY A 555 27.47 -0.28 4.03
N PHE A 556 26.46 -1.16 4.22
CA PHE A 556 25.05 -0.75 4.12
C PHE A 556 24.70 0.30 5.17
N GLU A 557 25.12 0.13 6.42
CA GLU A 557 24.85 1.06 7.51
C GLU A 557 25.50 2.44 7.25
N GLU A 558 26.75 2.46 6.78
CA GLU A 558 27.43 3.71 6.41
C GLU A 558 26.69 4.45 5.29
N LEU A 559 26.25 3.71 4.27
CA LEU A 559 25.47 4.29 3.17
C LEU A 559 24.12 4.79 3.63
N PHE A 560 23.44 4.03 4.50
CA PHE A 560 22.17 4.44 5.08
C PHE A 560 22.31 5.76 5.83
N ILE A 561 23.27 5.87 6.73
CA ILE A 561 23.54 7.12 7.48
C ILE A 561 23.87 8.25 6.53
N ARG A 562 24.76 8.03 5.56
CA ARG A 562 25.15 9.03 4.56
C ARG A 562 23.98 9.56 3.76
N TYR A 563 23.04 8.68 3.38
CA TYR A 563 21.89 9.05 2.57
C TYR A 563 20.68 9.52 3.39
N MET A 564 20.80 9.66 4.71
CA MET A 564 19.80 10.37 5.51
C MET A 564 19.69 11.84 5.09
N ASP A 565 20.81 12.50 4.80
CA ASP A 565 20.78 13.85 4.32
C ASP A 565 20.25 13.92 2.88
N PHE A 566 19.61 15.02 2.55
CA PHE A 566 19.23 15.34 1.18
C PHE A 566 20.45 15.80 0.38
N PRO A 567 20.43 15.71 -0.96
CA PRO A 567 21.50 16.23 -1.78
C PRO A 567 21.76 17.72 -1.51
N ASP A 568 23.01 18.08 -1.29
CA ASP A 568 23.42 19.48 -1.17
C ASP A 568 23.39 20.11 -2.58
N ARG A 569 22.49 21.06 -2.77
CA ARG A 569 22.42 21.82 -4.02
C ARG A 569 23.19 23.13 -3.80
N GLN A 570 24.51 23.09 -4.08
CA GLN A 570 25.31 24.31 -4.19
C GLN A 570 24.88 25.15 -5.38
#